data_7897ae9210dd32ba4155d8f02d1ac093
#
_entry.id   7897ae9210dd32ba4155d8f02d1ac093
#
_cell.length_a   1.000
_cell.length_b   1.000
_cell.length_c   1.000
_cell.angle_alpha   90.00
_cell.angle_beta   90.00
_cell.angle_gamma   90.00
#
_symmetry.space_group_name_H-M   'P 1'
#
loop_
_entity.id
_entity.type
_entity.pdbx_description
1 polymer ?
#
loop_
_entity_poly.entity_id
_entity_poly.type
_entity_poly.pdbx_seq_one_letter_code
_entity_poly.pdbx_strand_id
1 'polypeptide(L)'
;MKNRVITGTFIVGAFLVAYFAFDGVAFSALTLFCLLMALMEIYVILDSMPCMVQPKLCHPHGAFAYEIAVLIVATVPCMLMSREELALVICTSMMADVGAFAVGSLIGKHKVKFLAKISAKKSYEGFVGAIVIGGLATYALCWLLKIPLGAATWAYIALGGITAAIGDLLGSASKRQLGVKDSGEILALLRGFRWVEAPMRGHGGYLDRLDSIALSIVVYSLLHFML
;
A
#
# COMPACT_ATOMS: atom_id res chain seq x y z
N MET A 1 17.13 12.66 -0.07
CA MET A 1 16.48 12.31 1.22
C MET A 1 15.50 13.38 1.68
N LYS A 2 15.84 14.68 1.67
CA LYS A 2 14.93 15.77 2.14
C LYS A 2 13.53 15.73 1.50
N ASN A 3 13.42 15.60 0.19
CA ASN A 3 12.10 15.62 -0.49
C ASN A 3 11.20 14.42 -0.08
N ARG A 4 11.77 13.23 0.18
CA ARG A 4 10.98 12.06 0.62
C ARG A 4 10.39 12.25 2.01
N VAL A 5 11.14 12.87 2.92
CA VAL A 5 10.65 13.20 4.27
C VAL A 5 9.52 14.23 4.18
N ILE A 6 9.71 15.30 3.38
CA ILE A 6 8.69 16.34 3.21
C ILE A 6 7.39 15.76 2.65
N THR A 7 7.46 14.95 1.59
CA THR A 7 6.26 14.33 1.01
C THR A 7 5.60 13.34 1.97
N GLY A 8 6.39 12.53 2.69
CA GLY A 8 5.87 11.63 3.72
C GLY A 8 5.12 12.39 4.81
N THR A 9 5.70 13.48 5.33
CA THR A 9 5.05 14.34 6.33
C THR A 9 3.77 14.99 5.78
N PHE A 10 3.78 15.42 4.52
CA PHE A 10 2.60 15.98 3.86
C PHE A 10 1.47 14.94 3.74
N ILE A 11 1.78 13.71 3.34
CA ILE A 11 0.78 12.62 3.23
C ILE A 11 0.19 12.29 4.59
N VAL A 12 1.03 12.17 5.63
CA VAL A 12 0.55 11.94 7.01
C VAL A 12 -0.31 13.10 7.49
N GLY A 13 0.10 14.35 7.22
CA GLY A 13 -0.68 15.54 7.56
C GLY A 13 -2.04 15.57 6.84
N ALA A 14 -2.06 15.28 5.54
CA ALA A 14 -3.29 15.22 4.76
C ALA A 14 -4.23 14.11 5.26
N PHE A 15 -3.69 12.94 5.62
CA PHE A 15 -4.46 11.85 6.23
C PHE A 15 -5.09 12.27 7.57
N LEU A 16 -4.31 12.89 8.45
CA LEU A 16 -4.83 13.37 9.75
C LEU A 16 -5.92 14.42 9.54
N VAL A 17 -5.70 15.38 8.64
CA VAL A 17 -6.73 16.39 8.30
C VAL A 17 -8.00 15.69 7.78
N ALA A 18 -7.87 14.73 6.86
CA ALA A 18 -9.01 13.98 6.34
C ALA A 18 -9.74 13.22 7.45
N TYR A 19 -9.01 12.57 8.35
CA TYR A 19 -9.59 11.84 9.47
C TYR A 19 -10.41 12.71 10.42
N PHE A 20 -9.92 13.91 10.75
CA PHE A 20 -10.59 14.80 11.69
C PHE A 20 -11.64 15.71 11.04
N ALA A 21 -11.46 16.07 9.76
CA ALA A 21 -12.35 17.01 9.07
C ALA A 21 -13.55 16.32 8.41
N PHE A 22 -13.43 15.05 8.02
CA PHE A 22 -14.49 14.33 7.33
C PHE A 22 -15.24 13.40 8.28
N ASP A 23 -16.52 13.21 8.02
CA ASP A 23 -17.32 12.15 8.63
C ASP A 23 -16.94 10.77 8.08
N GLY A 24 -17.51 9.70 8.63
CA GLY A 24 -17.18 8.33 8.22
C GLY A 24 -17.45 8.07 6.74
N VAL A 25 -18.55 8.59 6.21
CA VAL A 25 -18.94 8.40 4.80
C VAL A 25 -17.97 9.13 3.86
N ALA A 26 -17.64 10.38 4.17
CA ALA A 26 -16.70 11.16 3.36
C ALA A 26 -15.29 10.59 3.42
N PHE A 27 -14.86 10.06 4.55
CA PHE A 27 -13.56 9.40 4.70
C PHE A 27 -13.48 8.10 3.89
N SER A 28 -14.52 7.27 3.92
CA SER A 28 -14.63 6.06 3.09
C SER A 28 -14.67 6.41 1.61
N ALA A 29 -15.42 7.45 1.22
CA ALA A 29 -15.48 7.93 -0.16
C ALA A 29 -14.12 8.44 -0.66
N LEU A 30 -13.33 9.12 0.18
CA LEU A 30 -11.98 9.55 -0.15
C LEU A 30 -11.06 8.34 -0.36
N THR A 31 -11.13 7.34 0.51
CA THR A 31 -10.33 6.11 0.37
C THR A 31 -10.71 5.34 -0.88
N LEU A 32 -12.02 5.22 -1.16
CA LEU A 32 -12.53 4.63 -2.40
C LEU A 32 -12.02 5.38 -3.63
N PHE A 33 -12.06 6.71 -3.62
CA PHE A 33 -11.51 7.53 -4.68
C PHE A 33 -10.03 7.22 -4.94
N CYS A 34 -9.22 7.10 -3.88
CA CYS A 34 -7.82 6.72 -4.01
C CYS A 34 -7.63 5.31 -4.62
N LEU A 35 -8.47 4.33 -4.22
CA LEU A 35 -8.45 2.98 -4.81
C LEU A 35 -8.80 3.02 -6.31
N LEU A 36 -9.82 3.80 -6.70
CA LEU A 36 -10.19 3.98 -8.10
C LEU A 36 -9.08 4.66 -8.90
N MET A 37 -8.38 5.64 -8.32
CA MET A 37 -7.22 6.27 -8.97
C MET A 37 -6.08 5.27 -9.19
N ALA A 38 -5.84 4.34 -8.26
CA ALA A 38 -4.87 3.26 -8.47
C ALA A 38 -5.29 2.31 -9.61
N LEU A 39 -6.58 1.97 -9.72
CA LEU A 39 -7.10 1.19 -10.84
C LEU A 39 -6.97 1.93 -12.18
N MET A 40 -7.19 3.24 -12.19
CA MET A 40 -6.96 4.07 -13.37
C MET A 40 -5.49 4.12 -13.78
N GLU A 41 -4.55 4.20 -12.81
CA GLU A 41 -3.12 4.09 -13.12
C GLU A 41 -2.80 2.75 -13.80
N ILE A 42 -3.35 1.65 -13.28
CA ILE A 42 -3.20 0.32 -13.89
C ILE A 42 -3.75 0.29 -15.31
N TYR A 43 -4.96 0.82 -15.54
CA TYR A 43 -5.56 0.88 -16.88
C TYR A 43 -4.67 1.64 -17.86
N VAL A 44 -4.15 2.78 -17.45
CA VAL A 44 -3.25 3.60 -18.27
C VAL A 44 -1.95 2.87 -18.58
N ILE A 45 -1.40 2.14 -17.62
CA ILE A 45 -0.22 1.29 -17.82
C ILE A 45 -0.51 0.24 -18.91
N LEU A 46 -1.67 -0.41 -18.86
CA LEU A 46 -2.08 -1.41 -19.85
C LEU A 46 -2.25 -0.82 -21.25
N ASP A 47 -2.92 0.33 -21.34
CA ASP A 47 -3.18 1.02 -22.61
C ASP A 47 -1.88 1.50 -23.28
N SER A 48 -0.89 1.90 -22.48
CA SER A 48 0.42 2.35 -22.95
C SER A 48 1.35 1.22 -23.39
N MET A 49 1.02 -0.04 -23.09
CA MET A 49 1.89 -1.21 -23.30
C MET A 49 2.05 -1.76 -24.71
N PRO A 50 1.16 -1.56 -25.71
CA PRO A 50 1.30 -2.21 -27.01
C PRO A 50 2.65 -1.98 -27.71
N CYS A 51 3.38 -0.93 -27.32
CA CYS A 51 4.66 -0.56 -27.92
C CYS A 51 5.93 -1.03 -27.18
N MET A 52 5.83 -1.48 -25.93
CA MET A 52 7.03 -1.73 -25.08
C MET A 52 7.27 -3.19 -24.67
N VAL A 53 6.36 -4.11 -24.91
CA VAL A 53 6.53 -5.49 -24.44
C VAL A 53 7.39 -6.28 -25.41
N GLN A 54 8.64 -6.49 -25.04
CA GLN A 54 9.48 -7.52 -25.65
C GLN A 54 8.91 -8.90 -25.29
N PRO A 55 8.79 -9.82 -26.27
CA PRO A 55 8.13 -11.12 -26.09
C PRO A 55 8.90 -12.11 -25.18
N LYS A 56 9.94 -11.70 -24.51
CA LYS A 56 10.82 -12.58 -23.70
C LYS A 56 10.43 -12.71 -22.22
N LEU A 57 9.43 -11.99 -21.73
CA LEU A 57 8.96 -12.17 -20.37
C LEU A 57 7.65 -12.98 -20.37
N CYS A 58 7.79 -14.30 -20.46
CA CYS A 58 6.70 -15.24 -20.31
C CYS A 58 5.92 -15.01 -19.00
N HIS A 59 4.61 -14.83 -19.13
CA HIS A 59 3.57 -14.74 -18.10
C HIS A 59 3.54 -13.45 -17.22
N PRO A 60 3.20 -12.29 -17.81
CA PRO A 60 2.94 -11.08 -17.03
C PRO A 60 1.62 -11.13 -16.22
N HIS A 61 0.78 -12.15 -16.44
CA HIS A 61 -0.63 -12.10 -16.03
C HIS A 61 -0.90 -12.39 -14.54
N GLY A 62 -0.01 -13.06 -13.83
CA GLY A 62 -0.31 -13.52 -12.47
C GLY A 62 -0.32 -12.43 -11.40
N ALA A 63 0.79 -11.75 -11.15
CA ALA A 63 0.88 -10.76 -10.06
C ALA A 63 0.05 -9.52 -10.36
N PHE A 64 -0.01 -9.12 -11.61
CA PHE A 64 -0.80 -7.98 -12.06
C PHE A 64 -2.31 -8.23 -11.97
N ALA A 65 -2.78 -9.39 -12.43
CA ALA A 65 -4.18 -9.79 -12.28
C ALA A 65 -4.58 -9.89 -10.80
N TYR A 66 -3.67 -10.41 -9.96
CA TYR A 66 -3.86 -10.45 -8.53
C TYR A 66 -3.99 -9.04 -7.91
N GLU A 67 -3.15 -8.11 -8.30
CA GLU A 67 -3.20 -6.73 -7.81
C GLU A 67 -4.51 -6.03 -8.18
N ILE A 68 -4.96 -6.16 -9.44
CA ILE A 68 -6.29 -5.69 -9.86
C ILE A 68 -7.38 -6.33 -9.02
N ALA A 69 -7.34 -7.65 -8.84
CA ALA A 69 -8.35 -8.36 -8.05
C ALA A 69 -8.39 -7.86 -6.60
N VAL A 70 -7.23 -7.66 -5.96
CA VAL A 70 -7.14 -7.13 -4.60
C VAL A 70 -7.72 -5.72 -4.50
N LEU A 71 -7.39 -4.83 -5.44
CA LEU A 71 -7.92 -3.47 -5.48
C LEU A 71 -9.44 -3.46 -5.65
N ILE A 72 -9.98 -4.28 -6.56
CA ILE A 72 -11.43 -4.40 -6.77
C ILE A 72 -12.11 -4.98 -5.53
N VAL A 73 -11.58 -6.06 -4.96
CA VAL A 73 -12.14 -6.69 -3.76
C VAL A 73 -12.09 -5.76 -2.56
N ALA A 74 -11.07 -4.90 -2.43
CA ALA A 74 -10.95 -3.93 -1.35
C ALA A 74 -12.01 -2.81 -1.41
N THR A 75 -12.64 -2.55 -2.56
CA THR A 75 -13.63 -1.46 -2.70
C THR A 75 -14.87 -1.69 -1.85
N VAL A 76 -15.40 -2.91 -1.78
CA VAL A 76 -16.62 -3.23 -1.02
C VAL A 76 -16.36 -3.11 0.49
N PRO A 77 -15.35 -3.78 1.08
CA PRO A 77 -15.03 -3.59 2.50
C PRO A 77 -14.74 -2.14 2.87
N CYS A 78 -14.04 -1.40 2.01
CA CYS A 78 -13.75 0.02 2.25
C CYS A 78 -15.01 0.85 2.51
N MET A 79 -16.14 0.51 1.86
CA MET A 79 -17.42 1.20 2.06
C MET A 79 -18.19 0.72 3.29
N LEU A 80 -17.91 -0.48 3.79
CA LEU A 80 -18.62 -1.10 4.91
C LEU A 80 -17.91 -0.88 6.26
N MET A 81 -16.61 -0.62 6.23
CA MET A 81 -15.79 -0.38 7.44
C MET A 81 -16.12 0.97 8.08
N SER A 82 -16.07 1.01 9.39
CA SER A 82 -16.12 2.27 10.13
C SER A 82 -14.89 3.13 9.85
N ARG A 83 -14.99 4.44 10.10
CA ARG A 83 -13.85 5.37 9.94
C ARG A 83 -12.64 4.95 10.78
N GLU A 84 -12.90 4.50 11.99
CA GLU A 84 -11.88 4.05 12.94
C GLU A 84 -11.16 2.80 12.46
N GLU A 85 -11.87 1.83 11.94
CA GLU A 85 -11.30 0.59 11.38
C GLU A 85 -10.50 0.88 10.12
N LEU A 86 -11.03 1.72 9.23
CA LEU A 86 -10.34 2.11 8.01
C LEU A 86 -9.04 2.88 8.33
N ALA A 87 -9.11 3.80 9.30
CA ALA A 87 -7.94 4.51 9.79
C ALA A 87 -6.91 3.56 10.44
N LEU A 88 -7.38 2.57 11.22
CA LEU A 88 -6.53 1.54 11.79
C LEU A 88 -5.73 0.80 10.71
N VAL A 89 -6.42 0.33 9.67
CA VAL A 89 -5.79 -0.45 8.59
C VAL A 89 -4.79 0.39 7.79
N ILE A 90 -5.15 1.63 7.45
CA ILE A 90 -4.26 2.55 6.73
C ILE A 90 -3.01 2.86 7.55
N CYS A 91 -3.19 3.25 8.82
CA CYS A 91 -2.06 3.55 9.70
C CYS A 91 -1.16 2.35 9.95
N THR A 92 -1.75 1.15 10.14
CA THR A 92 -0.97 -0.10 10.30
C THR A 92 -0.07 -0.34 9.09
N SER A 93 -0.62 -0.22 7.88
CA SER A 93 0.15 -0.41 6.64
C SER A 93 1.29 0.62 6.53
N MET A 94 0.99 1.90 6.79
CA MET A 94 2.01 2.96 6.77
C MET A 94 3.12 2.72 7.82
N MET A 95 2.77 2.30 9.02
CA MET A 95 3.73 2.04 10.09
C MET A 95 4.54 0.77 9.84
N ALA A 96 3.96 -0.25 9.20
CA ALA A 96 4.68 -1.43 8.74
C ALA A 96 5.76 -1.05 7.71
N ASP A 97 5.44 -0.19 6.74
CA ASP A 97 6.40 0.31 5.75
C ASP A 97 7.53 1.12 6.40
N VAL A 98 7.19 2.00 7.35
CA VAL A 98 8.19 2.74 8.15
C VAL A 98 9.07 1.77 8.93
N GLY A 99 8.49 0.76 9.57
CA GLY A 99 9.20 -0.26 10.32
C GLY A 99 10.15 -1.08 9.43
N ALA A 100 9.66 -1.53 8.26
CA ALA A 100 10.47 -2.23 7.27
C ALA A 100 11.67 -1.40 6.82
N PHE A 101 11.45 -0.12 6.54
CA PHE A 101 12.52 0.80 6.13
C PHE A 101 13.50 1.08 7.25
N ALA A 102 13.02 1.42 8.45
CA ALA A 102 13.87 1.78 9.58
C ALA A 102 14.78 0.62 9.99
N VAL A 103 14.18 -0.55 10.28
CA VAL A 103 14.94 -1.74 10.68
C VAL A 103 15.82 -2.25 9.54
N GLY A 104 15.29 -2.32 8.32
CA GLY A 104 16.05 -2.75 7.15
C GLY A 104 17.23 -1.85 6.80
N SER A 105 17.14 -0.53 7.06
CA SER A 105 18.25 0.40 6.81
C SER A 105 19.31 0.40 7.91
N LEU A 106 18.90 0.18 9.18
CA LEU A 106 19.80 0.21 10.34
C LEU A 106 20.58 -1.10 10.54
N ILE A 107 19.89 -2.24 10.44
CA ILE A 107 20.44 -3.54 10.76
C ILE A 107 20.29 -4.60 9.66
N GLY A 108 19.73 -4.24 8.49
CA GLY A 108 19.44 -5.15 7.39
C GLY A 108 20.69 -5.72 6.71
N LYS A 109 21.23 -6.82 7.24
CA LYS A 109 22.40 -7.52 6.72
C LYS A 109 22.05 -8.63 5.73
N HIS A 110 20.94 -9.34 6.00
CA HIS A 110 20.55 -10.52 5.22
C HIS A 110 19.53 -10.16 4.13
N LYS A 111 20.04 -9.98 2.91
CA LYS A 111 19.18 -9.73 1.73
C LYS A 111 18.39 -10.97 1.36
N VAL A 112 17.13 -10.79 1.03
CA VAL A 112 16.26 -11.88 0.59
C VAL A 112 16.60 -12.24 -0.86
N LYS A 113 17.46 -13.24 -1.07
CA LYS A 113 18.04 -13.59 -2.38
C LYS A 113 16.97 -13.89 -3.45
N PHE A 114 15.90 -14.58 -3.09
CA PHE A 114 14.84 -14.91 -4.04
C PHE A 114 14.02 -13.67 -4.48
N LEU A 115 13.95 -12.65 -3.64
CA LEU A 115 13.30 -11.37 -3.93
C LEU A 115 14.21 -10.36 -4.65
N ALA A 116 15.48 -10.70 -4.88
CA ALA A 116 16.44 -9.79 -5.50
C ALA A 116 16.00 -9.29 -6.89
N LYS A 117 15.25 -10.12 -7.64
CA LYS A 117 14.68 -9.75 -8.94
C LYS A 117 13.51 -8.76 -8.83
N ILE A 118 12.77 -8.78 -7.70
CA ILE A 118 11.60 -7.94 -7.46
C ILE A 118 12.04 -6.66 -6.74
N SER A 119 12.79 -6.82 -5.63
CA SER A 119 13.27 -5.72 -4.81
C SER A 119 14.60 -6.06 -4.15
N ALA A 120 15.72 -5.60 -4.73
CA ALA A 120 17.07 -5.89 -4.26
C ALA A 120 17.41 -5.27 -2.88
N LYS A 121 16.58 -4.36 -2.36
CA LYS A 121 16.82 -3.65 -1.10
C LYS A 121 16.17 -4.32 0.11
N LYS A 122 15.22 -5.25 -0.09
CA LYS A 122 14.50 -5.88 1.00
C LYS A 122 15.37 -6.88 1.76
N SER A 123 15.31 -6.83 3.09
CA SER A 123 16.01 -7.70 4.02
C SER A 123 15.04 -8.43 4.93
N TYR A 124 15.47 -9.57 5.48
CA TYR A 124 14.67 -10.32 6.48
C TYR A 124 14.43 -9.48 7.74
N GLU A 125 15.44 -8.73 8.18
CA GLU A 125 15.33 -7.84 9.34
C GLU A 125 14.30 -6.74 9.11
N GLY A 126 14.24 -6.19 7.88
CA GLY A 126 13.21 -5.23 7.50
C GLY A 126 11.80 -5.84 7.54
N PHE A 127 11.65 -7.11 7.11
CA PHE A 127 10.37 -7.80 7.21
C PHE A 127 9.94 -8.00 8.68
N VAL A 128 10.84 -8.40 9.55
CA VAL A 128 10.58 -8.47 11.00
C VAL A 128 10.22 -7.09 11.55
N GLY A 129 10.91 -6.03 11.09
CA GLY A 129 10.59 -4.65 11.46
C GLY A 129 9.16 -4.24 11.08
N ALA A 130 8.68 -4.64 9.89
CA ALA A 130 7.29 -4.42 9.48
C ALA A 130 6.29 -5.09 10.43
N ILE A 131 6.54 -6.34 10.80
CA ILE A 131 5.67 -7.12 11.69
C ILE A 131 5.62 -6.47 13.08
N VAL A 132 6.76 -6.21 13.68
CA VAL A 132 6.84 -5.71 15.06
C VAL A 132 6.29 -4.29 15.15
N ILE A 133 6.76 -3.39 14.30
CA ILE A 133 6.35 -1.97 14.36
C ILE A 133 4.89 -1.82 13.88
N GLY A 134 4.48 -2.56 12.85
CA GLY A 134 3.08 -2.60 12.40
C GLY A 134 2.14 -3.12 13.51
N GLY A 135 2.49 -4.23 14.15
CA GLY A 135 1.68 -4.79 15.25
C GLY A 135 1.59 -3.87 16.46
N LEU A 136 2.71 -3.28 16.90
CA LEU A 136 2.73 -2.31 17.99
C LEU A 136 1.90 -1.06 17.66
N ALA A 137 1.99 -0.56 16.44
CA ALA A 137 1.19 0.57 15.98
C ALA A 137 -0.30 0.23 15.96
N THR A 138 -0.67 -0.97 15.46
CA THR A 138 -2.06 -1.44 15.49
C THR A 138 -2.60 -1.48 16.90
N TYR A 139 -1.86 -2.07 17.84
CA TYR A 139 -2.26 -2.14 19.25
C TYR A 139 -2.44 -0.75 19.86
N ALA A 140 -1.47 0.14 19.64
CA ALA A 140 -1.54 1.51 20.15
C ALA A 140 -2.73 2.30 19.56
N LEU A 141 -3.02 2.10 18.26
CA LEU A 141 -4.16 2.71 17.58
C LEU A 141 -5.49 2.17 18.10
N CYS A 142 -5.61 0.87 18.37
CA CYS A 142 -6.82 0.30 18.98
C CYS A 142 -7.13 0.98 20.31
N TRP A 143 -6.09 1.19 21.14
CA TRP A 143 -6.26 1.91 22.40
C TRP A 143 -6.66 3.38 22.19
N LEU A 144 -6.02 4.08 21.26
CA LEU A 144 -6.28 5.49 20.96
C LEU A 144 -7.67 5.72 20.36
N LEU A 145 -8.08 4.88 19.41
CA LEU A 145 -9.35 4.96 18.69
C LEU A 145 -10.50 4.25 19.43
N LYS A 146 -10.21 3.66 20.59
CA LYS A 146 -11.16 2.88 21.40
C LYS A 146 -11.81 1.72 20.64
N ILE A 147 -11.07 1.10 19.73
CA ILE A 147 -11.51 -0.07 19.00
C ILE A 147 -11.48 -1.28 19.95
N PRO A 148 -12.56 -2.05 20.06
CA PRO A 148 -12.60 -3.20 20.96
C PRO A 148 -11.59 -4.27 20.54
N LEU A 149 -10.85 -4.82 21.50
CA LEU A 149 -9.86 -5.88 21.30
C LEU A 149 -10.55 -7.25 21.23
N GLY A 150 -11.38 -7.47 20.20
CA GLY A 150 -11.97 -8.76 19.87
C GLY A 150 -10.98 -9.72 19.21
N ALA A 151 -11.43 -10.95 18.91
CA ALA A 151 -10.60 -11.97 18.27
C ALA A 151 -10.03 -11.50 16.92
N ALA A 152 -10.86 -10.85 16.08
CA ALA A 152 -10.45 -10.30 14.80
C ALA A 152 -9.35 -9.23 14.95
N THR A 153 -9.49 -8.34 15.94
CA THR A 153 -8.51 -7.28 16.21
C THR A 153 -7.17 -7.87 16.66
N TRP A 154 -7.18 -8.85 17.56
CA TRP A 154 -5.96 -9.54 17.98
C TRP A 154 -5.29 -10.27 16.82
N ALA A 155 -6.06 -10.96 15.98
CA ALA A 155 -5.54 -11.59 14.77
C ALA A 155 -4.91 -10.55 13.83
N TYR A 156 -5.53 -9.37 13.68
CA TYR A 156 -4.98 -8.32 12.83
C TYR A 156 -3.74 -7.66 13.44
N ILE A 157 -3.65 -7.51 14.76
CA ILE A 157 -2.40 -7.05 15.42
C ILE A 157 -1.22 -7.96 15.05
N ALA A 158 -1.46 -9.28 14.99
CA ALA A 158 -0.42 -10.24 14.62
C ALA A 158 -0.11 -10.26 13.12
N LEU A 159 -1.12 -10.08 12.26
CA LEU A 159 -1.01 -10.28 10.81
C LEU A 159 -0.88 -8.99 10.01
N GLY A 160 -1.30 -7.83 10.54
CA GLY A 160 -1.38 -6.57 9.79
C GLY A 160 -0.03 -6.13 9.21
N GLY A 161 1.07 -6.26 9.96
CA GLY A 161 2.40 -5.96 9.45
C GLY A 161 2.86 -6.94 8.36
N ILE A 162 2.43 -8.22 8.45
CA ILE A 162 2.71 -9.25 7.44
C ILE A 162 1.94 -8.93 6.15
N THR A 163 0.65 -8.62 6.26
CA THR A 163 -0.20 -8.33 5.10
C THR A 163 0.28 -7.08 4.36
N ALA A 164 0.65 -6.02 5.07
CA ALA A 164 1.22 -4.82 4.48
C ALA A 164 2.52 -5.13 3.72
N ALA A 165 3.44 -5.89 4.33
CA ALA A 165 4.70 -6.27 3.70
C ALA A 165 4.50 -7.17 2.46
N ILE A 166 3.49 -8.06 2.47
CA ILE A 166 3.13 -8.89 1.32
C ILE A 166 2.51 -8.03 0.21
N GLY A 167 1.60 -7.10 0.54
CA GLY A 167 1.00 -6.17 -0.42
C GLY A 167 2.06 -5.37 -1.17
N ASP A 168 3.01 -4.74 -0.46
CA ASP A 168 4.14 -4.02 -1.07
C ASP A 168 5.04 -4.94 -1.93
N LEU A 169 5.22 -6.22 -1.56
CA LEU A 169 5.93 -7.19 -2.38
C LEU A 169 5.20 -7.48 -3.69
N LEU A 170 3.89 -7.68 -3.61
CA LEU A 170 3.06 -7.99 -4.78
C LEU A 170 2.99 -6.80 -5.74
N GLY A 171 2.76 -5.58 -5.23
CA GLY A 171 2.82 -4.36 -6.02
C GLY A 171 4.20 -4.15 -6.67
N SER A 172 5.28 -4.43 -5.95
CA SER A 172 6.62 -4.41 -6.52
C SER A 172 6.81 -5.46 -7.61
N ALA A 173 6.26 -6.68 -7.45
CA ALA A 173 6.32 -7.75 -8.45
C ALA A 173 5.54 -7.37 -9.72
N SER A 174 4.33 -6.83 -9.57
CA SER A 174 3.49 -6.36 -10.68
C SER A 174 4.22 -5.30 -11.50
N LYS A 175 4.80 -4.29 -10.86
CA LYS A 175 5.59 -3.24 -11.54
C LYS A 175 6.77 -3.80 -12.32
N ARG A 176 7.49 -4.79 -11.76
CA ARG A 176 8.60 -5.44 -12.46
C ARG A 176 8.15 -6.27 -13.66
N GLN A 177 7.00 -6.93 -13.55
CA GLN A 177 6.40 -7.65 -14.69
C GLN A 177 6.01 -6.69 -15.82
N LEU A 178 5.58 -5.48 -15.48
CA LEU A 178 5.25 -4.42 -16.42
C LEU A 178 6.50 -3.67 -16.96
N GLY A 179 7.70 -4.05 -16.52
CA GLY A 179 8.95 -3.42 -16.96
C GLY A 179 9.19 -2.02 -16.38
N VAL A 180 8.35 -1.59 -15.43
CA VAL A 180 8.47 -0.28 -14.77
C VAL A 180 9.00 -0.40 -13.36
N LYS A 181 9.52 0.69 -12.83
CA LYS A 181 10.02 0.75 -11.45
C LYS A 181 9.06 1.47 -10.52
N ASP A 182 8.54 2.58 -10.96
CA ASP A 182 7.63 3.44 -10.21
C ASP A 182 6.39 3.72 -11.09
N SER A 183 5.18 3.55 -10.56
CA SER A 183 3.94 3.78 -11.35
C SER A 183 3.77 5.25 -11.75
N GLY A 184 4.32 6.19 -10.97
CA GLY A 184 4.31 7.62 -11.28
C GLY A 184 5.14 8.03 -12.52
N GLU A 185 6.08 7.21 -12.99
CA GLU A 185 6.83 7.47 -14.23
C GLU A 185 5.91 7.43 -15.47
N ILE A 186 4.83 6.65 -15.42
CA ILE A 186 3.89 6.49 -16.52
C ILE A 186 2.89 7.64 -16.57
N LEU A 187 2.44 8.13 -15.44
CA LEU A 187 1.64 9.37 -15.36
C LEU A 187 2.37 10.57 -15.96
N ALA A 188 3.71 10.61 -15.87
CA ALA A 188 4.53 11.63 -16.52
C ALA A 188 4.57 11.51 -18.06
N LEU A 189 4.32 10.33 -18.61
CA LEU A 189 4.20 10.09 -20.06
C LEU A 189 2.85 10.57 -20.62
N LEU A 190 1.82 10.65 -19.78
CA LEU A 190 0.51 11.22 -20.11
C LEU A 190 0.58 12.74 -20.05
N ARG A 191 1.10 13.37 -21.11
CA ARG A 191 1.33 14.81 -21.29
C ARG A 191 0.13 15.75 -21.06
N GLY A 192 -1.00 15.28 -20.53
CA GLY A 192 -2.22 16.07 -20.31
C GLY A 192 -2.52 16.46 -18.86
N PHE A 193 -1.98 15.77 -17.86
CA PHE A 193 -2.33 15.97 -16.44
C PHE A 193 -1.22 16.62 -15.60
N ARG A 194 -0.72 17.76 -16.04
CA ARG A 194 0.36 18.51 -15.35
C ARG A 194 0.09 18.88 -13.89
N TRP A 195 -1.17 18.90 -13.47
CA TRP A 195 -1.58 19.24 -12.09
C TRP A 195 -1.30 18.11 -11.09
N VAL A 196 -1.28 16.85 -11.55
CA VAL A 196 -0.99 15.67 -10.74
C VAL A 196 0.52 15.38 -10.70
N GLU A 197 1.27 15.83 -11.70
CA GLU A 197 2.71 15.55 -11.83
C GLU A 197 3.59 16.25 -10.77
N ALA A 198 3.28 17.51 -10.44
CA ALA A 198 4.21 18.35 -9.68
C ALA A 198 4.52 17.84 -8.26
N PRO A 199 3.52 17.41 -7.45
CA PRO A 199 3.79 16.89 -6.11
C PRO A 199 4.31 15.47 -6.08
N MET A 200 4.14 14.66 -7.16
CA MET A 200 4.43 13.23 -7.17
C MET A 200 5.72 12.84 -7.89
N ARG A 201 6.41 13.78 -8.56
CA ARG A 201 7.68 13.49 -9.26
C ARG A 201 8.72 12.86 -8.33
N GLY A 202 9.07 11.58 -8.61
CA GLY A 202 10.08 10.84 -7.86
C GLY A 202 9.59 10.17 -6.57
N HIS A 203 8.26 10.11 -6.33
CA HIS A 203 7.67 9.52 -5.12
C HIS A 203 6.75 8.32 -5.38
N GLY A 204 6.66 7.84 -6.62
CA GLY A 204 5.71 6.79 -7.01
C GLY A 204 4.29 7.33 -7.26
N GLY A 205 3.41 6.47 -7.78
CA GLY A 205 2.00 6.76 -8.03
C GLY A 205 1.06 6.43 -6.87
N TYR A 206 -0.25 6.50 -7.13
CA TYR A 206 -1.28 6.02 -6.20
C TYR A 206 -1.16 4.52 -5.95
N LEU A 207 -0.84 3.76 -7.00
CA LEU A 207 -0.63 2.32 -6.92
C LEU A 207 0.47 1.96 -5.93
N ASP A 208 1.61 2.69 -5.95
CA ASP A 208 2.75 2.48 -5.05
C ASP A 208 2.42 2.74 -3.56
N ARG A 209 1.27 3.34 -3.27
CA ARG A 209 0.81 3.67 -1.92
C ARG A 209 -0.31 2.78 -1.43
N LEU A 210 -1.08 2.24 -2.36
CA LEU A 210 -2.30 1.51 -2.05
C LEU A 210 -2.15 0.00 -2.15
N ASP A 211 -1.05 -0.51 -2.71
CA ASP A 211 -0.77 -1.93 -2.82
C ASP A 211 -0.78 -2.65 -1.45
N SER A 212 -0.10 -2.09 -0.46
CA SER A 212 -0.10 -2.61 0.92
C SER A 212 -1.42 -2.38 1.65
N ILE A 213 -2.06 -1.21 1.43
CA ILE A 213 -3.32 -0.83 2.09
C ILE A 213 -4.47 -1.68 1.58
N ALA A 214 -4.60 -1.89 0.26
CA ALA A 214 -5.68 -2.67 -0.32
C ALA A 214 -5.71 -4.11 0.19
N LEU A 215 -4.56 -4.79 0.23
CA LEU A 215 -4.48 -6.14 0.79
C LEU A 215 -4.83 -6.16 2.29
N SER A 216 -4.39 -5.14 3.04
CA SER A 216 -4.70 -5.02 4.47
C SER A 216 -6.18 -4.79 4.73
N ILE A 217 -6.90 -4.01 3.88
CA ILE A 217 -8.36 -3.84 3.94
C ILE A 217 -9.06 -5.18 3.76
N VAL A 218 -8.66 -5.95 2.74
CA VAL A 218 -9.25 -7.26 2.45
C VAL A 218 -9.05 -8.22 3.64
N VAL A 219 -7.82 -8.32 4.15
CA VAL A 219 -7.50 -9.26 5.24
C VAL A 219 -8.21 -8.86 6.54
N TYR A 220 -8.21 -7.56 6.91
CA TYR A 220 -8.93 -7.10 8.09
C TYR A 220 -10.43 -7.44 8.01
N SER A 221 -11.04 -7.17 6.87
CA SER A 221 -12.48 -7.45 6.66
C SER A 221 -12.79 -8.94 6.71
N LEU A 222 -11.93 -9.78 6.14
CA LEU A 222 -12.07 -11.24 6.25
C LEU A 222 -11.98 -11.71 7.70
N LEU A 223 -11.02 -11.21 8.47
CA LEU A 223 -10.88 -11.53 9.90
C LEU A 223 -12.11 -11.09 10.68
N HIS A 224 -12.64 -9.89 10.40
CA HIS A 224 -13.83 -9.37 11.07
C HIS A 224 -15.11 -10.15 10.72
N PHE A 225 -15.17 -10.72 9.51
CA PHE A 225 -16.31 -11.55 9.09
C PHE A 225 -16.25 -12.98 9.64
N MET A 226 -15.04 -13.51 9.83
CA MET A 226 -14.83 -14.92 10.24
C MET A 226 -14.77 -15.12 11.76
N LEU A 227 -14.43 -14.10 12.55
CA LEU A 227 -14.17 -14.14 13.99
C LEU A 227 -15.11 -13.22 14.77
#